data_f9a7e086184aa7ae1de273e71f296484
#
_entry.id   f9a7e086184aa7ae1de273e71f296484
#
_cell.length_a   1.000
_cell.length_b   1.000
_cell.length_c   1.000
_cell.angle_alpha   90.00
_cell.angle_beta   90.00
_cell.angle_gamma   90.00
#
_symmetry.space_group_name_H-M   'P 1'
#
loop_
_entity.id
_entity.type
_entity.pdbx_description
1 polymer ?
#
loop_
_entity_poly.entity_id
_entity_poly.type
_entity_poly.pdbx_seq_one_letter_code
_entity_poly.pdbx_strand_id
1 'polypeptide(L)'
;MKAKDKMPVLFDLSHVIEHGMITYRGLSAPLICDFLSREASRRHYADDTEFHIGRIDMVANTGTYLDSPFHRFANGKDLSELPLTSLAGLTGVLIRAYEVGRTITRDAFGGMDPHGKAVLIHAGWPSK
;
A
#
# COMPACT_ATOMS: atom_id res chain seq x y z
N MET A 1 24.80 28.18 -14.27
CA MET A 1 23.99 27.12 -14.91
C MET A 1 23.14 26.48 -13.82
N LYS A 2 21.82 26.72 -13.82
CA LYS A 2 20.89 26.06 -12.88
C LYS A 2 20.80 24.59 -13.29
N ALA A 3 21.06 23.67 -12.36
CA ALA A 3 20.83 22.26 -12.56
C ALA A 3 19.36 22.10 -12.98
N LYS A 4 19.11 21.47 -14.14
CA LYS A 4 17.75 21.06 -14.54
C LYS A 4 17.27 20.10 -13.46
N ASP A 5 16.23 20.51 -12.72
CA ASP A 5 15.52 19.62 -11.81
C ASP A 5 15.08 18.38 -12.60
N LYS A 6 15.81 17.28 -12.45
CA LYS A 6 15.36 16.00 -12.96
C LYS A 6 14.13 15.64 -12.14
N MET A 7 12.99 15.53 -12.79
CA MET A 7 11.79 14.94 -12.18
C MET A 7 12.17 13.62 -11.52
N PRO A 8 11.72 13.38 -10.28
CA PRO A 8 11.97 12.09 -9.64
C PRO A 8 11.34 10.98 -10.48
N VAL A 9 12.04 9.86 -10.63
CA VAL A 9 11.49 8.65 -11.24
C VAL A 9 10.70 7.93 -10.15
N LEU A 10 9.41 7.69 -10.41
CA LEU A 10 8.53 6.96 -9.51
C LEU A 10 8.41 5.52 -9.99
N PHE A 11 8.49 4.58 -9.05
CA PHE A 11 8.27 3.16 -9.29
C PHE A 11 7.09 2.72 -8.42
N ASP A 12 6.05 2.18 -9.04
CA ASP A 12 4.96 1.53 -8.33
C ASP A 12 5.37 0.07 -8.05
N LEU A 13 5.48 -0.26 -6.78
CA LEU A 13 5.82 -1.59 -6.30
C LEU A 13 4.61 -2.33 -5.73
N SER A 14 3.42 -1.76 -5.88
CA SER A 14 2.19 -2.32 -5.37
C SER A 14 1.76 -3.53 -6.20
N HIS A 15 1.16 -4.52 -5.53
CA HIS A 15 0.44 -5.58 -6.22
C HIS A 15 -0.92 -5.06 -6.69
N VAL A 16 -1.34 -5.46 -7.89
CA VAL A 16 -2.69 -5.18 -8.38
C VAL A 16 -3.69 -5.93 -7.50
N ILE A 17 -4.74 -5.20 -7.07
CA ILE A 17 -5.85 -5.81 -6.32
C ILE A 17 -6.91 -6.23 -7.31
N GLU A 18 -7.22 -7.53 -7.33
CA GLU A 18 -8.18 -8.13 -8.23
C GLU A 18 -9.37 -8.73 -7.48
N HIS A 19 -10.51 -8.80 -8.16
CA HIS A 19 -11.69 -9.49 -7.64
C HIS A 19 -11.35 -10.94 -7.29
N GLY A 20 -11.68 -11.36 -6.08
CA GLY A 20 -11.50 -12.75 -5.65
C GLY A 20 -10.07 -13.14 -5.26
N MET A 21 -9.10 -12.22 -5.29
CA MET A 21 -7.72 -12.56 -4.91
C MET A 21 -7.62 -12.94 -3.42
N ILE A 22 -6.82 -13.96 -3.12
CA ILE A 22 -6.51 -14.35 -1.73
C ILE A 22 -5.08 -13.95 -1.42
N THR A 23 -4.92 -12.93 -0.59
CA THR A 23 -3.60 -12.44 -0.16
C THR A 23 -3.09 -13.14 1.08
N TYR A 24 -4.00 -13.56 1.96
CA TYR A 24 -3.67 -14.25 3.19
C TYR A 24 -4.76 -15.26 3.54
N ARG A 25 -4.35 -16.46 3.98
CA ARG A 25 -5.29 -17.51 4.35
C ARG A 25 -6.15 -17.09 5.54
N GLY A 26 -7.47 -17.11 5.37
CA GLY A 26 -8.44 -16.72 6.40
C GLY A 26 -8.96 -15.29 6.28
N LEU A 27 -8.42 -14.46 5.40
CA LEU A 27 -9.00 -13.18 5.05
C LEU A 27 -9.97 -13.32 3.88
N SER A 28 -11.05 -12.52 3.90
CA SER A 28 -12.00 -12.46 2.80
C SER A 28 -11.36 -11.88 1.55
N ALA A 29 -11.67 -12.47 0.39
CA ALA A 29 -11.25 -11.92 -0.88
C ALA A 29 -11.98 -10.60 -1.20
N PRO A 30 -11.34 -9.66 -1.93
CA PRO A 30 -12.00 -8.47 -2.42
C PRO A 30 -13.18 -8.79 -3.32
N LEU A 31 -14.31 -8.13 -3.10
CA LEU A 31 -15.42 -8.05 -4.02
C LEU A 31 -15.30 -6.75 -4.81
N ILE A 32 -15.02 -6.84 -6.10
CA ILE A 32 -14.95 -5.69 -7.01
C ILE A 32 -16.02 -5.90 -8.06
N CYS A 33 -17.01 -5.01 -8.12
CA CYS A 33 -18.13 -5.10 -9.05
C CYS A 33 -18.69 -3.72 -9.37
N ASP A 34 -19.64 -3.66 -10.28
CA ASP A 34 -20.38 -2.43 -10.58
C ASP A 34 -21.37 -2.16 -9.44
N PHE A 35 -21.35 -0.93 -8.92
CA PHE A 35 -22.49 -0.37 -8.20
C PHE A 35 -23.53 0.17 -9.19
N LEU A 36 -23.07 0.88 -10.22
CA LEU A 36 -23.86 1.38 -11.33
C LEU A 36 -23.08 1.18 -12.63
N SER A 37 -23.56 0.33 -13.51
CA SER A 37 -22.93 0.14 -14.83
C SER A 37 -23.22 1.31 -15.76
N ARG A 38 -22.40 1.50 -16.81
CA ARG A 38 -22.61 2.52 -17.83
C ARG A 38 -23.98 2.36 -18.48
N GLU A 39 -24.36 1.14 -18.82
CA GLU A 39 -25.68 0.86 -19.41
C GLU A 39 -26.83 1.28 -18.49
N ALA A 40 -26.74 0.94 -17.19
CA ALA A 40 -27.76 1.31 -16.22
C ALA A 40 -27.83 2.84 -16.02
N SER A 41 -26.70 3.54 -16.08
CA SER A 41 -26.64 5.00 -15.90
C SER A 41 -27.35 5.77 -16.99
N ARG A 42 -27.36 5.28 -18.24
CA ARG A 42 -28.08 5.90 -19.38
C ARG A 42 -29.57 6.10 -19.13
N ARG A 43 -30.17 5.27 -18.24
CA ARG A 43 -31.59 5.38 -17.90
C ARG A 43 -31.93 6.60 -17.03
N HIS A 44 -30.92 7.21 -16.44
CA HIS A 44 -31.08 8.30 -15.47
C HIS A 44 -30.64 9.66 -16.01
N TYR A 45 -30.02 9.72 -17.18
CA TYR A 45 -29.45 10.94 -17.75
C TYR A 45 -29.88 11.16 -19.19
N ALA A 46 -29.72 12.40 -19.64
CA ALA A 46 -30.05 12.78 -21.03
C ALA A 46 -29.12 12.03 -22.01
N ASP A 47 -29.53 12.01 -23.27
CA ASP A 47 -28.86 11.33 -24.37
C ASP A 47 -27.34 11.55 -24.37
N ASP A 48 -26.61 10.48 -24.61
CA ASP A 48 -25.16 10.41 -24.67
C ASP A 48 -24.41 10.63 -23.35
N THR A 49 -25.11 10.75 -22.21
CA THR A 49 -24.46 10.84 -20.89
C THR A 49 -24.48 9.48 -20.19
N GLU A 50 -23.31 8.95 -19.96
CA GLU A 50 -23.12 7.72 -19.19
C GLU A 50 -21.93 7.82 -18.23
N PHE A 51 -21.99 7.11 -17.13
CA PHE A 51 -20.87 6.96 -16.22
C PHE A 51 -20.94 5.62 -15.48
N HIS A 52 -19.81 5.24 -14.90
CA HIS A 52 -19.65 4.02 -14.16
C HIS A 52 -19.33 4.36 -12.70
N ILE A 53 -19.98 3.66 -11.78
CA ILE A 53 -19.64 3.67 -10.36
C ILE A 53 -19.25 2.25 -9.95
N GLY A 54 -18.00 2.06 -9.55
CA GLY A 54 -17.51 0.79 -9.00
C GLY A 54 -17.87 0.65 -7.52
N ARG A 55 -18.00 -0.59 -7.08
CA ARG A 55 -18.08 -0.97 -5.67
C ARG A 55 -16.88 -1.83 -5.32
N ILE A 56 -16.22 -1.48 -4.21
CA ILE A 56 -15.11 -2.26 -3.65
C ILE A 56 -15.46 -2.58 -2.20
N ASP A 57 -15.43 -3.86 -1.88
CA ASP A 57 -15.61 -4.38 -0.52
C ASP A 57 -14.42 -5.31 -0.23
N MET A 58 -13.56 -4.92 0.69
CA MET A 58 -12.36 -5.67 1.02
C MET A 58 -11.90 -5.41 2.45
N VAL A 59 -11.19 -6.37 3.02
CA VAL A 59 -10.47 -6.14 4.28
C VAL A 59 -9.28 -5.19 4.03
N ALA A 60 -8.98 -4.32 4.99
CA ALA A 60 -7.93 -3.31 4.82
C ALA A 60 -6.54 -3.91 4.53
N ASN A 61 -6.28 -5.12 5.04
CA ASN A 61 -5.02 -5.85 4.89
C ASN A 61 -4.96 -6.65 3.57
N THR A 62 -5.34 -6.03 2.47
CA THR A 62 -5.36 -6.66 1.14
C THR A 62 -4.26 -6.09 0.25
N GLY A 63 -3.46 -6.98 -0.37
CA GLY A 63 -2.39 -6.60 -1.31
C GLY A 63 -1.25 -5.86 -0.64
N THR A 64 -0.81 -4.76 -1.25
CA THR A 64 0.19 -3.85 -0.68
C THR A 64 -0.55 -2.72 0.02
N TYR A 65 -0.38 -2.60 1.31
CA TYR A 65 -1.16 -1.68 2.14
C TYR A 65 -0.30 -1.01 3.21
N LEU A 66 -0.85 0.00 3.86
CA LEU A 66 -0.22 0.74 4.95
C LEU A 66 -0.96 0.46 6.26
N ASP A 67 -0.23 0.01 7.27
CA ASP A 67 -0.72 -0.09 8.65
C ASP A 67 -0.31 1.14 9.45
N SER A 68 -1.26 1.66 10.23
CA SER A 68 -1.00 2.69 11.22
C SER A 68 -0.71 2.05 12.60
N PRO A 69 -0.19 2.81 13.57
CA PRO A 69 -0.03 2.34 14.94
C PRO A 69 -1.31 1.74 15.56
N PHE A 70 -2.49 2.22 15.15
CA PHE A 70 -3.77 1.70 15.60
C PHE A 70 -3.98 0.22 15.26
N HIS A 71 -3.39 -0.27 14.18
CA HIS A 71 -3.44 -1.69 13.83
C HIS A 71 -2.96 -2.60 14.98
N ARG A 72 -1.97 -2.16 15.74
CA ARG A 72 -1.35 -2.94 16.83
C ARG A 72 -1.71 -2.45 18.22
N PHE A 73 -1.94 -1.15 18.39
CA PHE A 73 -2.11 -0.49 19.68
C PHE A 73 -3.45 0.24 19.73
N ALA A 74 -4.32 -0.14 20.66
CA ALA A 74 -5.67 0.43 20.76
C ALA A 74 -5.70 1.97 20.91
N ASN A 75 -4.66 2.55 21.51
CA ASN A 75 -4.50 4.00 21.66
C ASN A 75 -3.52 4.58 20.62
N GLY A 76 -3.14 3.79 19.60
CA GLY A 76 -2.28 4.26 18.51
C GLY A 76 -3.07 5.17 17.57
N LYS A 77 -2.35 6.05 16.87
CA LYS A 77 -2.93 6.89 15.82
C LYS A 77 -3.43 6.03 14.67
N ASP A 78 -4.62 6.32 14.18
CA ASP A 78 -5.10 5.72 12.95
C ASP A 78 -4.50 6.41 11.70
N LEU A 79 -4.88 5.94 10.54
CA LEU A 79 -4.29 6.42 9.28
C LEU A 79 -4.61 7.90 9.01
N SER A 80 -5.79 8.37 9.44
CA SER A 80 -6.24 9.76 9.25
C SER A 80 -5.47 10.76 10.13
N GLU A 81 -4.87 10.28 11.21
CA GLU A 81 -4.11 11.09 12.17
C GLU A 81 -2.60 11.15 11.85
N LEU A 82 -2.14 10.39 10.84
CA LEU A 82 -0.73 10.38 10.46
C LEU A 82 -0.41 11.55 9.53
N PRO A 83 0.61 12.37 9.84
CA PRO A 83 1.03 13.42 8.92
C PRO A 83 1.67 12.81 7.66
N LEU A 84 1.33 13.33 6.49
CA LEU A 84 1.88 12.85 5.21
C LEU A 84 3.42 12.92 5.16
N THR A 85 4.03 13.84 5.89
CA THR A 85 5.48 13.96 6.01
C THR A 85 6.15 12.76 6.68
N SER A 86 5.39 11.95 7.43
CA SER A 86 5.88 10.68 7.98
C SER A 86 5.73 9.49 7.02
N LEU A 87 5.08 9.69 5.88
CA LEU A 87 4.73 8.64 4.93
C LEU A 87 5.36 8.83 3.55
N ALA A 88 5.74 10.06 3.20
CA ALA A 88 6.24 10.40 1.88
C ALA A 88 7.50 11.29 1.94
N GLY A 89 8.35 11.18 0.91
CA GLY A 89 9.54 12.00 0.78
C GLY A 89 10.66 11.68 1.77
N LEU A 90 10.59 10.51 2.41
CA LEU A 90 11.59 10.08 3.40
C LEU A 90 12.86 9.58 2.72
N THR A 91 14.01 9.80 3.39
CA THR A 91 15.24 9.14 3.00
C THR A 91 15.14 7.65 3.26
N GLY A 92 15.32 6.83 2.21
CA GLY A 92 15.29 5.37 2.32
C GLY A 92 16.58 4.78 2.84
N VAL A 93 16.49 3.77 3.71
CA VAL A 93 17.61 2.91 4.10
C VAL A 93 17.23 1.45 3.87
N LEU A 94 18.15 0.67 3.34
CA LEU A 94 17.92 -0.73 3.00
C LEU A 94 18.62 -1.65 4.00
N ILE A 95 17.85 -2.54 4.62
CA ILE A 95 18.35 -3.63 5.46
C ILE A 95 18.24 -4.94 4.68
N ARG A 96 19.38 -5.62 4.49
CA ARG A 96 19.42 -6.96 3.91
C ARG A 96 19.29 -8.00 5.02
N ALA A 97 18.11 -8.66 5.08
CA ALA A 97 17.75 -9.62 6.13
C ALA A 97 17.48 -11.03 5.58
N TYR A 98 17.99 -11.36 4.39
CA TYR A 98 17.74 -12.66 3.75
C TYR A 98 18.50 -13.84 4.38
N GLU A 99 19.50 -13.58 5.22
CA GLU A 99 20.28 -14.62 5.92
C GLU A 99 19.82 -14.86 7.37
N VAL A 100 18.85 -14.08 7.86
CA VAL A 100 18.45 -14.05 9.29
C VAL A 100 17.35 -15.06 9.65
N GLY A 101 16.89 -15.87 8.69
CA GLY A 101 15.78 -16.82 8.91
C GLY A 101 14.42 -16.14 8.92
N ARG A 102 13.44 -16.71 9.66
CA ARG A 102 12.05 -16.21 9.66
C ARG A 102 11.82 -14.99 10.54
N THR A 103 12.71 -14.71 11.48
CA THR A 103 12.55 -13.64 12.46
C THR A 103 13.62 -12.59 12.25
N ILE A 104 13.20 -11.37 11.96
CA ILE A 104 14.08 -10.21 11.84
C ILE A 104 14.13 -9.54 13.21
N THR A 105 15.27 -9.68 13.90
CA THR A 105 15.49 -9.12 15.23
C THR A 105 16.10 -7.72 15.13
N ARG A 106 16.21 -7.04 16.27
CA ARG A 106 16.86 -5.74 16.39
C ARG A 106 18.30 -5.74 15.86
N ASP A 107 19.01 -6.87 15.96
CA ASP A 107 20.41 -6.99 15.55
C ASP A 107 20.59 -6.81 14.03
N ALA A 108 19.55 -7.13 13.24
CA ALA A 108 19.55 -6.88 11.80
C ALA A 108 19.72 -5.39 11.42
N PHE A 109 19.44 -4.49 12.36
CA PHE A 109 19.58 -3.04 12.16
C PHE A 109 21.01 -2.53 12.39
N GLY A 110 21.92 -3.37 12.94
CA GLY A 110 23.35 -3.09 13.01
C GLY A 110 23.74 -1.74 13.66
N GLY A 111 22.93 -1.23 14.59
CA GLY A 111 23.18 0.06 15.24
C GLY A 111 22.78 1.29 14.38
N MET A 112 22.11 1.07 13.24
CA MET A 112 21.60 2.17 12.42
C MET A 112 20.47 2.91 13.16
N ASP A 113 20.50 4.24 13.09
CA ASP A 113 19.39 5.08 13.54
C ASP A 113 18.32 5.19 12.43
N PRO A 114 17.10 4.60 12.64
CA PRO A 114 16.02 4.68 11.66
C PRO A 114 15.17 5.94 11.79
N HIS A 115 15.45 6.80 12.75
CA HIS A 115 14.63 7.98 13.00
C HIS A 115 14.50 8.88 11.77
N GLY A 116 13.26 9.21 11.39
CA GLY A 116 12.94 10.07 10.24
C GLY A 116 13.25 9.44 8.87
N LYS A 117 13.44 8.14 8.80
CA LYS A 117 13.79 7.41 7.56
C LYS A 117 12.75 6.34 7.22
N ALA A 118 12.60 6.06 5.94
CA ALA A 118 11.91 4.88 5.47
C ALA A 118 12.86 3.68 5.50
N VAL A 119 12.54 2.66 6.28
CA VAL A 119 13.33 1.43 6.38
C VAL A 119 12.77 0.38 5.46
N LEU A 120 13.54 0.00 4.43
CA LEU A 120 13.21 -1.09 3.53
C LEU A 120 13.91 -2.36 4.01
N ILE A 121 13.14 -3.42 4.22
CA ILE A 121 13.66 -4.71 4.67
C ILE A 121 13.61 -5.68 3.50
N HIS A 122 14.78 -6.08 3.01
CA HIS A 122 14.92 -7.08 1.97
C HIS A 122 15.06 -8.46 2.61
N ALA A 123 13.96 -9.18 2.70
CA ALA A 123 13.89 -10.51 3.33
C ALA A 123 14.30 -11.66 2.39
N GLY A 124 14.61 -11.39 1.13
CA GLY A 124 15.06 -12.40 0.16
C GLY A 124 13.97 -13.41 -0.22
N TRP A 125 12.70 -13.10 -0.06
CA TRP A 125 11.62 -13.96 -0.52
C TRP A 125 11.70 -14.05 -2.04
N PRO A 126 11.87 -15.25 -2.61
CA PRO A 126 11.88 -15.39 -4.05
C PRO A 126 10.52 -15.00 -4.62
N SER A 127 10.51 -14.22 -5.67
CA SER A 127 9.33 -14.06 -6.52
C SER A 127 8.93 -15.44 -7.02
N LYS A 128 7.82 -15.98 -6.56
CA LYS A 128 7.22 -17.21 -7.07
C LYS A 128 6.46 -16.91 -8.35
#